data_2c2665121dcab38c2bd94ddd3a06f2d6
#
_entry.id   2c2665121dcab38c2bd94ddd3a06f2d6
#
_cell.length_a   1.000
_cell.length_b   1.000
_cell.length_c   1.000
_cell.angle_alpha   90.00
_cell.angle_beta   90.00
_cell.angle_gamma   90.00
#
_symmetry.space_group_name_H-M   'P 1'
#
loop_
_entity.id
_entity.type
_entity.pdbx_description
1 polymer ?
#
loop_
_entity_poly.entity_id
_entity_poly.type
_entity_poly.pdbx_seq_one_letter_code
_entity_poly.pdbx_strand_id
1 'polypeptide(L)'
;MNQAPNQANAAAVTELDKAKLAMNAIGRYLESMGGDRRMVDFMLFAKGEQFQRIPYDSSRQLGIDNQIERPLSAWRLQAIDDGELIALVSERQAKGQLSITIALTKPGNKESANDNVRLIVFVKPVGRRFQAQEIQTYFTDALTVKLLSRKNILRGKVLSSWKPNADGVQLILSFPTPVISSISQTLGFDLEIDFPESFTGSERITKFGTQGLKGALTAIRR
;
A
#
# COMPACT_ATOMS: atom_id res chain seq x y z
N MET A 1 -34.22 -60.78 23.43
CA MET A 1 -32.96 -60.08 23.14
C MET A 1 -33.26 -58.71 22.55
N ASN A 2 -33.35 -57.72 23.38
CA ASN A 2 -33.56 -56.30 22.94
C ASN A 2 -32.23 -55.58 23.03
N GLN A 3 -31.64 -55.28 21.87
CA GLN A 3 -30.44 -54.47 21.77
C GLN A 3 -30.83 -53.00 22.03
N ALA A 4 -30.05 -52.35 22.85
CA ALA A 4 -30.17 -50.91 23.18
C ALA A 4 -29.63 -50.06 22.04
N PRO A 5 -30.47 -49.33 21.26
CA PRO A 5 -30.02 -48.45 20.20
C PRO A 5 -29.75 -47.01 20.66
N ASN A 6 -29.80 -46.72 21.96
CA ASN A 6 -29.91 -45.31 22.39
C ASN A 6 -28.65 -44.62 22.91
N GLN A 7 -27.55 -45.34 23.20
CA GLN A 7 -26.40 -44.65 23.78
C GLN A 7 -25.49 -43.99 22.72
N ALA A 8 -25.32 -44.60 21.57
CA ALA A 8 -24.50 -44.02 20.49
C ALA A 8 -25.12 -42.74 19.90
N ASN A 9 -26.44 -42.71 19.77
CA ASN A 9 -27.14 -41.52 19.29
C ASN A 9 -27.12 -40.37 20.31
N ALA A 10 -27.22 -40.64 21.61
CA ALA A 10 -27.14 -39.65 22.64
C ALA A 10 -25.73 -39.02 22.73
N ALA A 11 -24.67 -39.83 22.61
CA ALA A 11 -23.31 -39.35 22.58
C ALA A 11 -23.01 -38.47 21.34
N ALA A 12 -23.51 -38.86 20.16
CA ALA A 12 -23.35 -38.13 18.92
C ALA A 12 -24.10 -36.76 18.97
N VAL A 13 -25.29 -36.71 19.56
CA VAL A 13 -26.05 -35.46 19.76
C VAL A 13 -25.29 -34.53 20.71
N THR A 14 -24.71 -35.07 21.78
CA THR A 14 -23.94 -34.27 22.75
C THR A 14 -22.69 -33.66 22.13
N GLU A 15 -21.97 -34.39 21.30
CA GLU A 15 -20.77 -33.88 20.60
C GLU A 15 -21.13 -32.84 19.54
N LEU A 16 -22.23 -33.03 18.82
CA LEU A 16 -22.75 -32.02 17.88
C LEU A 16 -23.12 -30.70 18.59
N ASP A 17 -23.76 -30.81 19.76
CA ASP A 17 -24.13 -29.61 20.53
C ASP A 17 -22.91 -28.89 21.11
N LYS A 18 -21.88 -29.62 21.55
CA LYS A 18 -20.59 -29.03 21.95
C LYS A 18 -19.92 -28.31 20.76
N ALA A 19 -19.89 -28.94 19.58
CA ALA A 19 -19.35 -28.31 18.38
C ALA A 19 -20.09 -27.03 18.01
N LYS A 20 -21.44 -27.02 18.06
CA LYS A 20 -22.26 -25.82 17.83
C LYS A 20 -21.95 -24.70 18.81
N LEU A 21 -21.81 -25.03 20.10
CA LEU A 21 -21.46 -24.07 21.13
C LEU A 21 -20.08 -23.45 20.90
N ALA A 22 -19.08 -24.28 20.56
CA ALA A 22 -17.73 -23.81 20.22
C ALA A 22 -17.74 -22.86 19.02
N MET A 23 -18.47 -23.21 17.97
CA MET A 23 -18.62 -22.38 16.78
C MET A 23 -19.31 -21.05 17.05
N ASN A 24 -20.35 -21.06 17.86
CA ASN A 24 -21.02 -19.83 18.30
C ASN A 24 -20.07 -18.94 19.13
N ALA A 25 -19.24 -19.53 19.98
CA ALA A 25 -18.24 -18.78 20.74
C ALA A 25 -17.18 -18.16 19.83
N ILE A 26 -16.67 -18.92 18.83
CA ILE A 26 -15.74 -18.42 17.83
C ILE A 26 -16.38 -17.29 17.01
N GLY A 27 -17.63 -17.46 16.57
CA GLY A 27 -18.36 -16.42 15.82
C GLY A 27 -18.49 -15.12 16.61
N ARG A 28 -18.88 -15.19 17.90
CA ARG A 28 -18.95 -14.01 18.77
C ARG A 28 -17.59 -13.35 18.99
N TYR A 29 -16.54 -14.15 19.14
CA TYR A 29 -15.17 -13.63 19.26
C TYR A 29 -14.76 -12.87 18.01
N LEU A 30 -14.99 -13.43 16.83
CA LEU A 30 -14.71 -12.78 15.55
C LEU A 30 -15.47 -11.46 15.40
N GLU A 31 -16.76 -11.46 15.73
CA GLU A 31 -17.59 -10.24 15.72
C GLU A 31 -17.06 -9.18 16.70
N SER A 32 -16.60 -9.58 17.89
CA SER A 32 -16.00 -8.65 18.86
C SER A 32 -14.68 -8.04 18.38
N MET A 33 -13.97 -8.74 17.48
CA MET A 33 -12.75 -8.27 16.82
C MET A 33 -13.01 -7.47 15.54
N GLY A 34 -14.29 -7.23 15.19
CA GLY A 34 -14.66 -6.56 13.95
C GLY A 34 -14.66 -7.45 12.71
N GLY A 35 -14.51 -8.76 12.89
CA GLY A 35 -14.57 -9.75 11.80
C GLY A 35 -16.02 -10.16 11.48
N ASP A 36 -16.21 -10.74 10.30
CA ASP A 36 -17.50 -11.25 9.86
C ASP A 36 -17.72 -12.70 10.34
N ARG A 37 -18.89 -12.98 10.92
CA ARG A 37 -19.27 -14.32 11.38
C ARG A 37 -19.18 -15.38 10.28
N ARG A 38 -19.34 -15.01 9.00
CA ARG A 38 -19.17 -15.90 7.85
C ARG A 38 -17.76 -16.53 7.75
N MET A 39 -16.79 -16.00 8.48
CA MET A 39 -15.47 -16.67 8.62
C MET A 39 -15.60 -18.07 9.23
N VAL A 40 -16.54 -18.28 10.12
CA VAL A 40 -16.79 -19.60 10.72
C VAL A 40 -17.16 -20.62 9.64
N ASP A 41 -17.95 -20.19 8.65
CA ASP A 41 -18.34 -21.04 7.53
C ASP A 41 -17.11 -21.45 6.69
N PHE A 42 -16.18 -20.52 6.44
CA PHE A 42 -14.92 -20.84 5.76
C PHE A 42 -14.05 -21.82 6.56
N MET A 43 -14.00 -21.69 7.89
CA MET A 43 -13.26 -22.61 8.74
C MET A 43 -13.86 -24.03 8.71
N LEU A 44 -15.19 -24.12 8.59
CA LEU A 44 -15.91 -25.39 8.50
C LEU A 44 -15.68 -26.14 7.18
N PHE A 45 -15.56 -25.38 6.09
CA PHE A 45 -15.33 -25.96 4.76
C PHE A 45 -13.87 -26.29 4.48
N ALA A 46 -12.94 -25.86 5.35
CA ALA A 46 -11.53 -26.24 5.24
C ALA A 46 -11.40 -27.75 5.55
N LYS A 47 -11.20 -28.54 4.51
CA LYS A 47 -11.01 -30.01 4.65
C LYS A 47 -9.61 -30.32 5.16
N GLY A 48 -9.52 -30.80 6.40
CA GLY A 48 -8.32 -31.42 6.94
C GLY A 48 -7.12 -30.50 7.06
N GLU A 49 -5.93 -31.02 6.81
CA GLU A 49 -4.64 -30.34 6.96
C GLU A 49 -4.30 -29.36 5.81
N GLN A 50 -5.20 -29.13 4.89
CA GLN A 50 -4.97 -28.23 3.77
C GLN A 50 -5.27 -26.79 4.16
N PHE A 51 -4.24 -25.95 4.15
CA PHE A 51 -4.40 -24.49 4.26
C PHE A 51 -5.18 -23.97 3.05
N GLN A 52 -6.40 -23.52 3.26
CA GLN A 52 -7.17 -22.86 2.23
C GLN A 52 -6.81 -21.37 2.19
N ARG A 53 -6.27 -20.92 1.06
CA ARG A 53 -5.98 -19.49 0.86
C ARG A 53 -7.30 -18.76 0.62
N ILE A 54 -7.65 -17.83 1.50
CA ILE A 54 -8.79 -16.94 1.30
C ILE A 54 -8.41 -15.92 0.22
N PRO A 55 -9.17 -15.78 -0.88
CA PRO A 55 -8.93 -14.76 -1.88
C PRO A 55 -8.94 -13.38 -1.25
N TYR A 56 -8.12 -12.46 -1.75
CA TYR A 56 -7.97 -11.10 -1.21
C TYR A 56 -9.31 -10.36 -1.09
N ASP A 57 -10.14 -10.41 -2.14
CA ASP A 57 -11.45 -9.77 -2.13
C ASP A 57 -12.39 -10.35 -1.08
N SER A 58 -12.31 -11.66 -0.85
CA SER A 58 -13.10 -12.34 0.19
C SER A 58 -12.60 -12.00 1.59
N SER A 59 -11.27 -11.88 1.79
CA SER A 59 -10.70 -11.50 3.09
C SER A 59 -11.13 -10.09 3.49
N ARG A 60 -11.22 -9.17 2.52
CA ARG A 60 -11.69 -7.81 2.74
C ARG A 60 -13.18 -7.76 3.08
N GLN A 61 -14.02 -8.52 2.36
CA GLN A 61 -15.46 -8.61 2.63
C GLN A 61 -15.80 -9.23 3.98
N LEU A 62 -14.92 -10.11 4.48
CA LEU A 62 -15.05 -10.79 5.75
C LEU A 62 -14.44 -10.02 6.93
N GLY A 63 -13.85 -8.85 6.69
CA GLY A 63 -13.21 -8.05 7.73
C GLY A 63 -11.97 -8.73 8.35
N ILE A 64 -11.41 -9.76 7.67
CA ILE A 64 -10.18 -10.44 8.10
C ILE A 64 -8.97 -9.55 7.88
N ASP A 65 -9.04 -8.73 6.87
CA ASP A 65 -8.04 -7.72 6.60
C ASP A 65 -8.32 -6.53 7.53
N ASN A 66 -7.85 -6.65 8.75
CA ASN A 66 -7.77 -5.54 9.72
C ASN A 66 -6.75 -4.47 9.28
N GLN A 67 -6.37 -4.40 8.03
CA GLN A 67 -5.88 -3.19 7.47
C GLN A 67 -7.06 -2.19 7.50
N ILE A 68 -7.29 -1.61 8.69
CA ILE A 68 -7.80 -0.27 8.78
C ILE A 68 -7.04 0.45 7.68
N GLU A 69 -7.72 0.84 6.60
CA GLU A 69 -7.11 1.66 5.56
C GLU A 69 -6.51 2.82 6.33
N ARG A 70 -5.20 2.74 6.61
CA ARG A 70 -4.54 3.83 7.31
C ARG A 70 -4.85 5.04 6.47
N PRO A 71 -5.41 6.09 7.05
CA PRO A 71 -5.70 7.28 6.27
C PRO A 71 -4.41 7.63 5.54
N LEU A 72 -4.50 7.74 4.22
CA LEU A 72 -3.35 8.10 3.40
C LEU A 72 -2.80 9.43 3.89
N SER A 73 -1.48 9.57 3.89
CA SER A 73 -0.82 10.77 4.36
C SER A 73 -1.24 11.99 3.54
N ALA A 74 -1.41 13.12 4.19
CA ALA A 74 -1.68 14.38 3.52
C ALA A 74 -0.39 15.01 2.99
N TRP A 75 -0.50 15.75 1.89
CA TRP A 75 0.58 16.57 1.36
C TRP A 75 0.89 17.72 2.32
N ARG A 76 2.15 17.95 2.56
CA ARG A 76 2.65 19.03 3.41
C ARG A 76 3.67 19.89 2.65
N LEU A 77 3.74 21.14 3.00
CA LEU A 77 4.76 22.04 2.50
C LEU A 77 5.96 22.03 3.44
N GLN A 78 7.14 22.08 2.86
CA GLN A 78 8.40 22.20 3.59
C GLN A 78 9.27 23.25 2.87
N ALA A 79 9.86 24.16 3.62
CA ALA A 79 10.89 25.05 3.10
C ALA A 79 12.22 24.28 3.07
N ILE A 80 12.99 24.49 2.02
CA ILE A 80 14.39 24.03 1.89
C ILE A 80 15.34 25.23 1.98
N ASP A 81 16.65 24.95 2.02
CA ASP A 81 17.70 25.90 2.44
C ASP A 81 17.69 27.29 1.76
N ASP A 82 17.24 27.36 0.51
CA ASP A 82 17.16 28.63 -0.24
C ASP A 82 15.79 29.33 -0.13
N GLY A 83 14.94 28.90 0.81
CA GLY A 83 13.57 29.40 0.94
C GLY A 83 12.60 28.88 -0.12
N GLU A 84 13.03 28.00 -1.01
CA GLU A 84 12.14 27.31 -1.93
C GLU A 84 11.19 26.38 -1.16
N LEU A 85 9.94 26.32 -1.65
CA LEU A 85 8.93 25.44 -1.09
C LEU A 85 8.90 24.13 -1.89
N ILE A 86 8.90 23.04 -1.17
CA ILE A 86 8.60 21.71 -1.71
C ILE A 86 7.29 21.18 -1.11
N ALA A 87 6.49 20.51 -1.92
CA ALA A 87 5.33 19.78 -1.45
C ALA A 87 5.69 18.31 -1.38
N LEU A 88 5.47 17.65 -0.24
CA LEU A 88 5.85 16.27 -0.05
C LEU A 88 4.76 15.44 0.63
N VAL A 89 4.74 14.16 0.29
CA VAL A 89 3.92 13.12 0.91
C VAL A 89 4.76 11.86 1.05
N SER A 90 4.61 11.15 2.16
CA SER A 90 5.35 9.91 2.41
C SER A 90 4.40 8.80 2.81
N GLU A 91 4.58 7.65 2.19
CA GLU A 91 3.84 6.44 2.54
C GLU A 91 4.81 5.29 2.83
N ARG A 92 4.42 4.44 3.77
CA ARG A 92 5.10 3.17 4.01
C ARG A 92 4.34 2.07 3.28
N GLN A 93 5.09 1.18 2.64
CA GLN A 93 4.49 -0.03 2.11
C GLN A 93 3.89 -0.87 3.24
N ALA A 94 2.78 -1.56 2.96
CA ALA A 94 2.05 -2.33 3.97
C ALA A 94 2.94 -3.40 4.64
N LYS A 95 3.87 -4.00 3.89
CA LYS A 95 4.87 -4.93 4.44
C LYS A 95 5.96 -4.23 5.26
N GLY A 96 5.93 -2.90 5.38
CA GLY A 96 6.81 -2.13 6.25
C GLY A 96 8.29 -2.12 5.89
N GLN A 97 8.64 -2.54 4.67
CA GLN A 97 10.05 -2.69 4.25
C GLN A 97 10.61 -1.43 3.63
N LEU A 98 9.79 -0.70 2.87
CA LEU A 98 10.18 0.54 2.22
C LEU A 98 9.25 1.69 2.64
N SER A 99 9.84 2.88 2.74
CA SER A 99 9.12 4.14 2.76
C SER A 99 9.37 4.85 1.44
N ILE A 100 8.29 5.27 0.79
CA ILE A 100 8.36 6.01 -0.45
C ILE A 100 7.86 7.42 -0.19
N THR A 101 8.68 8.42 -0.51
CA THR A 101 8.33 9.82 -0.41
C THR A 101 8.30 10.41 -1.82
N ILE A 102 7.22 11.11 -2.12
CA ILE A 102 7.11 11.91 -3.33
C ILE A 102 7.24 13.38 -2.93
N ALA A 103 8.15 14.09 -3.58
CA ALA A 103 8.27 15.54 -3.45
C ALA A 103 8.00 16.20 -4.80
N LEU A 104 7.24 17.30 -4.78
CA LEU A 104 7.01 18.16 -5.93
C LEU A 104 7.76 19.47 -5.72
N THR A 105 8.49 19.89 -6.74
CA THR A 105 9.23 21.14 -6.73
C THR A 105 8.94 21.93 -8.00
N LYS A 106 9.20 23.23 -7.95
CA LYS A 106 9.21 24.10 -9.12
C LYS A 106 10.28 23.63 -10.11
N PRO A 107 10.07 23.75 -11.42
CA PRO A 107 11.12 23.47 -12.39
C PRO A 107 12.27 24.46 -12.18
N GLY A 108 13.51 23.98 -12.36
CA GLY A 108 14.69 24.87 -12.30
C GLY A 108 14.69 25.87 -13.44
N ASN A 109 15.43 26.98 -13.27
CA ASN A 109 15.49 28.11 -14.19
C ASN A 109 15.76 27.77 -15.67
N LYS A 110 16.42 26.63 -15.97
CA LYS A 110 16.68 26.18 -17.33
C LYS A 110 15.48 25.48 -17.99
N GLU A 111 14.47 25.13 -17.23
CA GLU A 111 13.28 24.39 -17.71
C GLU A 111 12.00 25.22 -17.64
N SER A 112 12.11 26.49 -17.24
CA SER A 112 10.98 27.40 -16.98
C SER A 112 10.13 27.76 -18.21
N ALA A 113 10.55 27.42 -19.42
CA ALA A 113 9.77 27.61 -20.64
C ALA A 113 8.54 26.68 -20.75
N ASN A 114 8.53 25.60 -20.00
CA ASN A 114 7.42 24.64 -19.98
C ASN A 114 6.78 24.68 -18.58
N ASP A 115 5.47 24.79 -18.53
CA ASP A 115 4.67 24.69 -17.28
C ASP A 115 4.74 23.26 -16.70
N ASN A 116 5.92 22.87 -16.25
CA ASN A 116 6.23 21.54 -15.71
C ASN A 116 6.45 21.61 -14.19
N VAL A 117 6.27 20.49 -13.53
CA VAL A 117 6.60 20.25 -12.13
C VAL A 117 7.62 19.12 -12.07
N ARG A 118 8.65 19.29 -11.26
CA ARG A 118 9.56 18.19 -10.94
C ARG A 118 8.94 17.31 -9.86
N LEU A 119 8.93 16.04 -10.11
CA LEU A 119 8.54 15.00 -9.17
C LEU A 119 9.77 14.23 -8.78
N ILE A 120 10.10 14.22 -7.50
CA ILE A 120 11.23 13.51 -6.95
C ILE A 120 10.66 12.32 -6.16
N VAL A 121 11.07 11.12 -6.52
CA VAL A 121 10.71 9.89 -5.81
C VAL A 121 11.91 9.49 -4.95
N PHE A 122 11.72 9.48 -3.64
CA PHE A 122 12.70 8.95 -2.69
C PHE A 122 12.23 7.59 -2.20
N VAL A 123 13.12 6.61 -2.21
CA VAL A 123 12.88 5.29 -1.66
C VAL A 123 13.95 5.01 -0.61
N LYS A 124 13.50 4.72 0.61
CA LYS A 124 14.39 4.36 1.71
C LYS A 124 13.92 3.11 2.45
N PRO A 125 14.85 2.31 3.01
CA PRO A 125 14.49 1.18 3.84
C PRO A 125 13.82 1.65 5.14
N VAL A 126 12.89 0.83 5.62
CA VAL A 126 12.27 1.01 6.93
C VAL A 126 12.45 -0.27 7.71
N GLY A 127 13.10 -0.17 8.87
CA GLY A 127 13.38 -1.33 9.69
C GLY A 127 14.78 -1.92 9.45
N ARG A 128 14.97 -3.19 9.90
CA ARG A 128 16.31 -3.81 9.95
C ARG A 128 16.65 -4.71 8.74
N ARG A 129 15.72 -4.91 7.83
CA ARG A 129 15.89 -5.92 6.77
C ARG A 129 16.78 -5.47 5.63
N PHE A 130 16.74 -4.18 5.30
CA PHE A 130 17.59 -3.60 4.24
C PHE A 130 18.36 -2.40 4.79
N GLN A 131 19.63 -2.33 4.41
CA GLN A 131 20.42 -1.12 4.61
C GLN A 131 20.32 -0.23 3.36
N ALA A 132 20.60 1.07 3.50
CA ALA A 132 20.56 2.00 2.37
C ALA A 132 21.46 1.54 1.22
N GLN A 133 22.67 1.04 1.52
CA GLN A 133 23.60 0.54 0.53
C GLN A 133 23.08 -0.68 -0.24
N GLU A 134 22.37 -1.60 0.44
CA GLU A 134 21.77 -2.75 -0.23
C GLU A 134 20.70 -2.31 -1.23
N ILE A 135 19.85 -1.35 -0.86
CA ILE A 135 18.82 -0.82 -1.76
C ILE A 135 19.47 -0.16 -2.98
N GLN A 136 20.55 0.58 -2.81
CA GLN A 136 21.26 1.23 -3.91
C GLN A 136 21.70 0.25 -5.01
N THR A 137 22.02 -1.00 -4.66
CA THR A 137 22.40 -2.02 -5.63
C THR A 137 21.25 -2.56 -6.47
N TYR A 138 20.01 -2.52 -5.94
CA TYR A 138 18.81 -2.99 -6.66
C TYR A 138 18.21 -1.92 -7.58
N PHE A 139 18.47 -0.65 -7.31
CA PHE A 139 17.90 0.45 -8.09
C PHE A 139 18.83 0.81 -9.25
N THR A 140 18.47 0.35 -10.43
CA THR A 140 19.20 0.58 -11.68
C THR A 140 18.36 1.42 -12.63
N ASP A 141 18.97 1.94 -13.69
CA ASP A 141 18.28 2.70 -14.74
C ASP A 141 17.19 1.92 -15.46
N ALA A 142 17.21 0.59 -15.35
CA ALA A 142 16.19 -0.28 -15.94
C ALA A 142 14.86 -0.25 -15.17
N LEU A 143 14.85 0.20 -13.91
CA LEU A 143 13.64 0.26 -13.10
C LEU A 143 12.73 1.41 -13.53
N THR A 144 11.56 1.07 -14.04
CA THR A 144 10.58 2.07 -14.48
C THR A 144 9.66 2.47 -13.32
N VAL A 145 9.25 3.74 -13.35
CA VAL A 145 8.26 4.30 -12.42
C VAL A 145 7.06 4.80 -13.22
N LYS A 146 5.88 4.44 -12.77
CA LYS A 146 4.62 4.87 -13.37
C LYS A 146 3.71 5.47 -12.30
N LEU A 147 3.08 6.59 -12.62
CA LEU A 147 1.97 7.12 -11.85
C LEU A 147 0.67 6.58 -12.46
N LEU A 148 -0.14 5.96 -11.62
CA LEU A 148 -1.44 5.41 -12.03
C LEU A 148 -2.53 6.25 -11.38
N SER A 149 -3.33 6.93 -12.20
CA SER A 149 -4.48 7.71 -11.74
C SER A 149 -5.75 7.18 -12.39
N ARG A 150 -6.66 6.61 -11.58
CA ARG A 150 -7.84 5.88 -12.08
C ARG A 150 -7.43 4.74 -13.02
N LYS A 151 -7.70 4.88 -14.34
CA LYS A 151 -7.32 3.90 -15.38
C LYS A 151 -6.17 4.41 -16.25
N ASN A 152 -5.62 5.58 -15.96
CA ASN A 152 -4.62 6.23 -16.81
C ASN A 152 -3.20 6.02 -16.25
N ILE A 153 -2.29 5.62 -17.12
CA ILE A 153 -0.85 5.56 -16.82
C ILE A 153 -0.26 6.91 -17.22
N LEU A 154 0.30 7.62 -16.25
CA LEU A 154 0.97 8.88 -16.45
C LEU A 154 2.48 8.64 -16.43
N ARG A 155 3.14 8.96 -17.52
CA ARG A 155 4.59 8.82 -17.65
C ARG A 155 5.24 10.19 -17.62
N GLY A 156 6.19 10.39 -16.72
CA GLY A 156 7.03 11.58 -16.67
C GLY A 156 8.28 11.42 -17.54
N LYS A 157 8.85 12.54 -17.96
CA LYS A 157 10.18 12.57 -18.56
C LYS A 157 11.22 12.38 -17.44
N VAL A 158 12.09 11.37 -17.57
CA VAL A 158 13.19 11.17 -16.64
C VAL A 158 14.20 12.29 -16.80
N LEU A 159 14.47 13.03 -15.73
CA LEU A 159 15.48 14.09 -15.66
C LEU A 159 16.79 13.59 -15.06
N SER A 160 16.69 12.70 -14.08
CA SER A 160 17.81 12.00 -13.48
C SER A 160 17.38 10.58 -13.22
N SER A 161 18.18 9.61 -13.66
CA SER A 161 18.00 8.21 -13.32
C SER A 161 18.19 7.97 -11.81
N TRP A 162 17.95 6.76 -11.36
CA TRP A 162 18.13 6.39 -9.96
C TRP A 162 19.54 6.71 -9.47
N LYS A 163 19.63 7.47 -8.40
CA LYS A 163 20.91 7.86 -7.77
C LYS A 163 20.87 7.57 -6.28
N PRO A 164 22.01 7.16 -5.72
CA PRO A 164 22.16 7.07 -4.28
C PRO A 164 21.85 8.40 -3.60
N ASN A 165 21.21 8.30 -2.42
CA ASN A 165 20.99 9.38 -1.49
C ASN A 165 21.46 8.88 -0.10
N ALA A 166 21.67 9.79 0.86
CA ALA A 166 22.16 9.45 2.19
C ALA A 166 21.41 8.27 2.84
N ASP A 167 20.09 8.22 2.69
CA ASP A 167 19.20 7.23 3.35
C ASP A 167 18.63 6.18 2.39
N GLY A 168 18.97 6.22 1.10
CA GLY A 168 18.36 5.32 0.11
C GLY A 168 18.69 5.71 -1.32
N VAL A 169 17.67 5.83 -2.16
CA VAL A 169 17.80 6.22 -3.58
C VAL A 169 16.75 7.24 -3.98
N GLN A 170 17.04 8.01 -5.01
CA GLN A 170 16.13 8.99 -5.58
C GLN A 170 16.10 8.94 -7.11
N LEU A 171 14.94 9.26 -7.66
CA LEU A 171 14.67 9.43 -9.09
C LEU A 171 14.00 10.78 -9.30
N ILE A 172 14.37 11.52 -10.36
CA ILE A 172 13.75 12.80 -10.70
C ILE A 172 13.05 12.69 -12.05
N LEU A 173 11.75 13.03 -12.03
CA LEU A 173 10.88 13.02 -13.19
C LEU A 173 10.33 14.43 -13.42
N SER A 174 10.00 14.76 -14.67
CA SER A 174 9.29 15.98 -15.05
C SER A 174 7.91 15.62 -15.57
N PHE A 175 6.89 16.34 -15.09
CA PHE A 175 5.52 16.21 -15.53
C PHE A 175 4.95 17.58 -15.91
N PRO A 176 4.12 17.66 -16.97
CA PRO A 176 3.33 18.87 -17.22
C PRO A 176 2.42 19.16 -16.01
N THR A 177 2.37 20.41 -15.59
CA THR A 177 1.54 20.84 -14.44
C THR A 177 0.07 20.42 -14.57
N PRO A 178 -0.58 20.51 -15.75
CA PRO A 178 -1.95 20.04 -15.91
C PRO A 178 -2.14 18.56 -15.56
N VAL A 179 -1.14 17.73 -15.83
CA VAL A 179 -1.17 16.29 -15.49
C VAL A 179 -1.21 16.09 -13.99
N ILE A 180 -0.33 16.77 -13.24
CA ILE A 180 -0.32 16.67 -11.78
C ILE A 180 -1.57 17.35 -11.16
N SER A 181 -2.04 18.44 -11.77
CA SER A 181 -3.29 19.08 -11.34
C SER A 181 -4.50 18.17 -11.51
N SER A 182 -4.55 17.33 -12.56
CA SER A 182 -5.62 16.36 -12.75
C SER A 182 -5.64 15.28 -11.65
N ILE A 183 -4.46 14.87 -11.18
CA ILE A 183 -4.34 13.94 -10.05
C ILE A 183 -4.93 14.55 -8.78
N SER A 184 -4.74 15.86 -8.55
CA SER A 184 -5.26 16.53 -7.35
C SER A 184 -6.80 16.54 -7.24
N GLN A 185 -7.49 16.20 -8.33
CA GLN A 185 -8.95 16.08 -8.38
C GLN A 185 -9.44 14.66 -8.06
N THR A 186 -8.54 13.73 -7.80
CA THR A 186 -8.86 12.34 -7.42
C THR A 186 -8.68 12.15 -5.93
N LEU A 187 -9.25 11.07 -5.37
CA LEU A 187 -9.08 10.73 -3.95
C LEU A 187 -7.69 10.17 -3.65
N GLY A 188 -7.00 9.65 -4.66
CA GLY A 188 -5.68 9.07 -4.55
C GLY A 188 -5.12 8.66 -5.90
N PHE A 189 -3.85 8.31 -5.91
CA PHE A 189 -3.14 7.76 -7.05
C PHE A 189 -2.15 6.70 -6.57
N ASP A 190 -1.71 5.87 -7.49
CA ASP A 190 -0.77 4.80 -7.20
C ASP A 190 0.58 5.12 -7.87
N LEU A 191 1.67 4.85 -7.16
CA LEU A 191 3.01 4.81 -7.71
C LEU A 191 3.41 3.34 -7.88
N GLU A 192 3.65 2.94 -9.11
CA GLU A 192 4.19 1.62 -9.43
C GLU A 192 5.69 1.74 -9.68
N ILE A 193 6.48 0.92 -8.98
CA ILE A 193 7.91 0.72 -9.24
C ILE A 193 8.09 -0.72 -9.68
N ASP A 194 8.68 -0.92 -10.83
CA ASP A 194 8.89 -2.24 -11.41
C ASP A 194 10.15 -2.89 -10.83
N PHE A 195 10.04 -3.40 -9.61
CA PHE A 195 11.13 -4.06 -8.91
C PHE A 195 11.50 -5.38 -9.58
N PRO A 196 12.80 -5.76 -9.58
CA PRO A 196 13.22 -7.07 -10.04
C PRO A 196 12.61 -8.18 -9.17
N GLU A 197 12.41 -9.37 -9.74
CA GLU A 197 11.85 -10.53 -9.02
C GLU A 197 12.69 -10.93 -7.80
N SER A 198 14.00 -10.69 -7.86
CA SER A 198 14.91 -10.94 -6.74
C SER A 198 14.67 -10.03 -5.53
N PHE A 199 14.01 -8.89 -5.72
CA PHE A 199 13.65 -7.96 -4.66
C PHE A 199 12.35 -8.41 -3.98
N THR A 200 12.42 -9.52 -3.26
CA THR A 200 11.25 -10.11 -2.59
C THR A 200 10.84 -9.31 -1.36
N GLY A 201 9.54 -9.11 -1.20
CA GLY A 201 8.94 -8.54 0.00
C GLY A 201 8.60 -7.06 -0.10
N SER A 202 8.83 -6.41 -1.24
CA SER A 202 8.33 -5.07 -1.53
C SER A 202 7.10 -5.14 -2.42
N GLU A 203 6.18 -4.23 -2.19
CA GLU A 203 5.00 -4.07 -3.02
C GLU A 203 5.36 -3.23 -4.23
N ARG A 204 4.95 -3.67 -5.43
CA ARG A 204 5.17 -2.88 -6.65
C ARG A 204 4.39 -1.58 -6.63
N ILE A 205 3.23 -1.57 -5.99
CA ILE A 205 2.30 -0.44 -5.98
C ILE A 205 2.24 0.16 -4.58
N THR A 206 2.45 1.47 -4.49
CA THR A 206 2.24 2.25 -3.27
C THR A 206 1.18 3.29 -3.53
N LYS A 207 0.15 3.31 -2.69
CA LYS A 207 -0.99 4.22 -2.80
C LYS A 207 -0.72 5.53 -2.06
N PHE A 208 -1.06 6.66 -2.70
CA PHE A 208 -0.90 8.00 -2.14
C PHE A 208 -2.23 8.75 -2.13
N GLY A 209 -2.47 9.50 -1.06
CA GLY A 209 -3.60 10.43 -0.97
C GLY A 209 -3.35 11.73 -1.75
N THR A 210 -4.43 12.44 -2.06
CA THR A 210 -4.37 13.75 -2.71
C THR A 210 -4.79 14.89 -1.79
N GLN A 211 -5.06 14.59 -0.52
CA GLN A 211 -5.41 15.59 0.48
C GLN A 211 -4.29 16.64 0.62
N GLY A 212 -4.62 17.91 0.42
CA GLY A 212 -3.65 19.02 0.47
C GLY A 212 -2.86 19.25 -0.82
N LEU A 213 -2.87 18.34 -1.79
CA LEU A 213 -2.07 18.44 -3.03
C LEU A 213 -2.38 19.71 -3.83
N LYS A 214 -3.65 20.08 -3.99
CA LYS A 214 -4.05 21.29 -4.73
C LYS A 214 -3.48 22.57 -4.12
N GLY A 215 -3.56 22.71 -2.80
CA GLY A 215 -2.99 23.84 -2.07
C GLY A 215 -1.47 23.88 -2.16
N ALA A 216 -0.83 22.73 -2.02
CA ALA A 216 0.60 22.58 -2.13
C ALA A 216 1.13 22.94 -3.53
N LEU A 217 0.47 22.48 -4.61
CA LEU A 217 0.80 22.87 -5.98
C LEU A 217 0.70 24.39 -6.21
N THR A 218 -0.31 25.02 -5.62
CA THR A 218 -0.46 26.47 -5.73
C THR A 218 0.67 27.22 -5.00
N ALA A 219 1.09 26.71 -3.85
CA ALA A 219 2.16 27.33 -3.05
C ALA A 219 3.54 27.21 -3.69
N ILE A 220 3.92 26.06 -4.23
CA ILE A 220 5.24 25.87 -4.88
C ILE A 220 5.38 26.62 -6.21
N ARG A 221 4.28 27.09 -6.80
CA ARG A 221 4.29 27.85 -8.07
C ARG A 221 4.43 29.35 -7.88
N ARG A 222 4.25 29.86 -6.68
CA ARG A 222 4.45 31.27 -6.33
C ARG A 222 5.92 31.58 -6.12
#